data_5a768f34ff113072b5dc086ca6dd185a
#
_entry.id   5a768f34ff113072b5dc086ca6dd185a
#
_cell.length_a   1.000
_cell.length_b   1.000
_cell.length_c   1.000
_cell.angle_alpha   90.00
_cell.angle_beta   90.00
_cell.angle_gamma   90.00
#
_symmetry.space_group_name_H-M   'P 1'
#
loop_
_entity.id
_entity.type
_entity.pdbx_description
1 polymer ?
#
loop_
_entity_poly.entity_id
_entity_poly.type
_entity_poly.pdbx_seq_one_letter_code
_entity_poly.pdbx_strand_id
1 'polypeptide(L)'
;IDPVDSQLERDLAVLRQYGLRLLWTVETHAHADHITSAGLLAEHAGARTAAPAACGISTAAVQLQDGDRLEFGRQSLQALATPGHTAGSMSYYWDCDGKRHVFTGDTLLINGCGRTDFQSGSAEALWHSITGRLFALPADTTVWPGHDYHGHQHSSIGHEQAHNPRLAGKTQQEFIAIMDGLNLPKPRRIDEAVPANLSSGLRHDADGAWLLQPRPAAGYAGDVSPQLAWAWVQSGEAVLVDVRTDAERAWVGFVPEAVPIAWKQWPGMAMNPDF
;
A
#
# COMPACT_ATOMS: atom_id res chain seq x y z
N ILE A 1 5.59 -7.56 -4.87
CA ILE A 1 4.13 -7.37 -4.91
C ILE A 1 3.75 -6.53 -3.71
N ASP A 2 2.90 -5.52 -3.91
CA ASP A 2 2.39 -4.57 -2.90
C ASP A 2 3.50 -3.98 -2.01
N PRO A 3 4.51 -3.33 -2.59
CA PRO A 3 5.61 -2.79 -1.81
C PRO A 3 5.17 -1.55 -1.02
N VAL A 4 5.72 -1.38 0.20
CA VAL A 4 5.31 -0.34 1.16
C VAL A 4 6.34 0.78 1.21
N ASP A 5 5.91 2.04 1.21
CA ASP A 5 6.77 3.24 1.21
C ASP A 5 7.80 3.24 2.36
N SER A 6 7.37 2.91 3.57
CA SER A 6 8.23 2.84 4.74
C SER A 6 9.24 1.68 4.73
N GLN A 7 9.15 0.76 3.76
CA GLN A 7 10.05 -0.38 3.61
C GLN A 7 10.99 -0.25 2.39
N LEU A 8 10.96 0.87 1.67
CA LEU A 8 11.75 1.10 0.45
C LEU A 8 13.23 0.77 0.64
N GLU A 9 13.86 1.33 1.69
CA GLU A 9 15.29 1.13 1.94
C GLU A 9 15.62 -0.33 2.29
N ARG A 10 14.75 -1.00 3.04
CA ARG A 10 14.88 -2.44 3.32
C ARG A 10 14.85 -3.25 2.03
N ASP A 11 13.88 -2.97 1.16
CA ASP A 11 13.70 -3.72 -0.07
C ASP A 11 14.87 -3.49 -1.04
N LEU A 12 15.35 -2.25 -1.17
CA LEU A 12 16.58 -1.94 -1.92
C LEU A 12 17.81 -2.62 -1.32
N ALA A 13 17.93 -2.69 0.01
CA ALA A 13 19.04 -3.37 0.67
C ALA A 13 19.02 -4.89 0.39
N VAL A 14 17.84 -5.51 0.42
CA VAL A 14 17.66 -6.93 0.06
C VAL A 14 18.09 -7.21 -1.38
N LEU A 15 17.66 -6.38 -2.33
CA LEU A 15 18.07 -6.51 -3.74
C LEU A 15 19.59 -6.44 -3.88
N ARG A 16 20.25 -5.48 -3.23
CA ARG A 16 21.71 -5.33 -3.23
C ARG A 16 22.40 -6.53 -2.57
N GLN A 17 21.92 -6.95 -1.40
CA GLN A 17 22.51 -8.05 -0.63
C GLN A 17 22.56 -9.36 -1.42
N TYR A 18 21.50 -9.67 -2.17
CA TYR A 18 21.38 -10.91 -2.94
C TYR A 18 21.76 -10.76 -4.42
N GLY A 19 22.20 -9.57 -4.84
CA GLY A 19 22.53 -9.28 -6.25
C GLY A 19 21.34 -9.47 -7.20
N LEU A 20 20.14 -9.18 -6.73
CA LEU A 20 18.91 -9.37 -7.49
C LEU A 20 18.62 -8.14 -8.36
N ARG A 21 18.18 -8.39 -9.60
CA ARG A 21 17.64 -7.37 -10.47
C ARG A 21 16.13 -7.36 -10.36
N LEU A 22 15.55 -6.27 -9.85
CA LEU A 22 14.11 -6.09 -9.84
C LEU A 22 13.60 -5.86 -11.26
N LEU A 23 12.65 -6.66 -11.71
CA LEU A 23 12.06 -6.53 -13.05
C LEU A 23 10.71 -5.82 -12.97
N TRP A 24 9.92 -6.13 -11.95
CA TRP A 24 8.55 -5.66 -11.77
C TRP A 24 8.28 -5.23 -10.34
N THR A 25 7.55 -4.16 -10.18
CA THR A 25 6.73 -3.88 -9.02
C THR A 25 5.27 -4.10 -9.40
N VAL A 26 4.52 -4.79 -8.57
CA VAL A 26 3.17 -5.26 -8.93
C VAL A 26 2.21 -4.93 -7.81
N GLU A 27 1.08 -4.31 -8.13
CA GLU A 27 0.01 -4.03 -7.18
C GLU A 27 -1.12 -5.04 -7.32
N THR A 28 -1.69 -5.52 -6.20
CA THR A 28 -2.90 -6.32 -6.21
C THR A 28 -4.15 -5.44 -6.31
N HIS A 29 -4.11 -4.25 -5.75
CA HIS A 29 -5.21 -3.27 -5.76
C HIS A 29 -4.67 -1.87 -5.40
N ALA A 30 -5.53 -0.86 -5.43
CA ALA A 30 -5.20 0.47 -4.89
C ALA A 30 -5.39 0.45 -3.36
N HIS A 31 -4.29 0.43 -2.61
CA HIS A 31 -4.27 0.29 -1.15
C HIS A 31 -4.84 1.53 -0.43
N ALA A 32 -5.53 1.31 0.69
CA ALA A 32 -6.11 2.36 1.53
C ALA A 32 -5.40 2.51 2.89
N ASP A 33 -4.53 1.58 3.25
CA ASP A 33 -3.86 1.45 4.55
C ASP A 33 -2.41 1.95 4.53
N HIS A 34 -1.74 1.88 3.38
CA HIS A 34 -0.36 2.34 3.18
C HIS A 34 -0.18 3.00 1.81
N ILE A 35 0.91 3.76 1.67
CA ILE A 35 1.36 4.26 0.36
C ILE A 35 2.33 3.23 -0.21
N THR A 36 2.18 2.91 -1.49
CA THR A 36 3.10 2.01 -2.19
C THR A 36 4.44 2.68 -2.48
N SER A 37 5.51 1.90 -2.47
CA SER A 37 6.82 2.32 -3.01
C SER A 37 7.06 1.87 -4.45
N ALA A 38 6.05 1.39 -5.17
CA ALA A 38 6.22 0.80 -6.49
C ALA A 38 6.91 1.72 -7.49
N GLY A 39 6.49 2.98 -7.56
CA GLY A 39 7.12 3.99 -8.41
C GLY A 39 8.57 4.28 -8.01
N LEU A 40 8.83 4.48 -6.71
CA LEU A 40 10.18 4.73 -6.21
C LEU A 40 11.13 3.53 -6.45
N LEU A 41 10.65 2.31 -6.21
CA LEU A 41 11.42 1.10 -6.53
C LEU A 41 11.71 1.00 -8.04
N ALA A 42 10.75 1.37 -8.89
CA ALA A 42 10.95 1.39 -10.33
C ALA A 42 12.04 2.40 -10.72
N GLU A 43 12.02 3.59 -10.15
CA GLU A 43 13.04 4.63 -10.40
C GLU A 43 14.43 4.20 -9.90
N HIS A 44 14.53 3.69 -8.67
CA HIS A 44 15.82 3.33 -8.06
C HIS A 44 16.43 2.05 -8.62
N ALA A 45 15.61 1.06 -8.99
CA ALA A 45 16.07 -0.26 -9.43
C ALA A 45 15.90 -0.50 -10.93
N GLY A 46 15.34 0.44 -11.69
CA GLY A 46 15.09 0.31 -13.12
C GLY A 46 14.00 -0.73 -13.45
N ALA A 47 13.09 -0.98 -12.52
CA ALA A 47 11.98 -1.91 -12.69
C ALA A 47 10.82 -1.28 -13.51
N ARG A 48 9.90 -2.10 -13.98
CA ARG A 48 8.64 -1.65 -14.55
C ARG A 48 7.52 -1.81 -13.52
N THR A 49 6.60 -0.87 -13.49
CA THR A 49 5.40 -0.96 -12.64
C THR A 49 4.27 -1.68 -13.37
N ALA A 50 3.54 -2.53 -12.68
CA ALA A 50 2.36 -3.21 -13.19
C ALA A 50 1.22 -3.11 -12.16
N ALA A 51 0.01 -2.84 -12.63
CA ALA A 51 -1.18 -2.76 -11.77
C ALA A 51 -2.41 -3.23 -12.54
N PRO A 52 -3.47 -3.69 -11.85
CA PRO A 52 -4.73 -4.02 -12.49
C PRO A 52 -5.33 -2.80 -13.21
N ALA A 53 -5.73 -2.95 -14.46
CA ALA A 53 -6.34 -1.88 -15.25
C ALA A 53 -7.57 -1.27 -14.54
N ALA A 54 -8.36 -2.10 -13.86
CA ALA A 54 -9.56 -1.67 -13.14
C ALA A 54 -9.27 -0.88 -11.84
N CYS A 55 -8.01 -0.81 -11.37
CA CYS A 55 -7.63 0.02 -10.23
C CYS A 55 -7.49 1.50 -10.57
N GLY A 56 -7.36 1.85 -11.85
CA GLY A 56 -7.17 3.23 -12.29
C GLY A 56 -5.80 3.83 -11.95
N ILE A 57 -4.78 3.00 -11.67
CA ILE A 57 -3.40 3.45 -11.43
C ILE A 57 -2.76 3.81 -12.78
N SER A 58 -3.02 5.01 -13.25
CA SER A 58 -2.67 5.45 -14.61
C SER A 58 -1.18 5.55 -14.88
N THR A 59 -0.37 5.67 -13.83
CA THR A 59 1.11 5.74 -13.91
C THR A 59 1.78 4.39 -14.01
N ALA A 60 1.05 3.28 -13.82
CA ALA A 60 1.62 1.95 -14.01
C ALA A 60 1.98 1.71 -15.48
N ALA A 61 3.22 1.29 -15.73
CA ALA A 61 3.74 1.06 -17.07
C ALA A 61 3.01 -0.08 -17.81
N VAL A 62 2.40 -1.00 -17.05
CA VAL A 62 1.57 -2.10 -17.57
C VAL A 62 0.25 -2.13 -16.84
N GLN A 63 -0.84 -2.06 -17.60
CA GLN A 63 -2.20 -2.19 -17.13
C GLN A 63 -2.65 -3.63 -17.35
N LEU A 64 -2.70 -4.41 -16.24
CA LEU A 64 -3.00 -5.85 -16.30
C LEU A 64 -4.49 -6.12 -16.44
N GLN A 65 -4.81 -7.08 -17.27
CA GLN A 65 -6.14 -7.66 -17.43
C GLN A 65 -6.16 -9.12 -16.93
N ASP A 66 -7.36 -9.66 -16.81
CA ASP A 66 -7.54 -11.06 -16.44
C ASP A 66 -6.83 -12.00 -17.42
N GLY A 67 -6.04 -12.92 -16.92
CA GLY A 67 -5.27 -13.88 -17.70
C GLY A 67 -3.91 -13.41 -18.22
N ASP A 68 -3.59 -12.10 -18.07
CA ASP A 68 -2.28 -11.59 -18.46
C ASP A 68 -1.14 -12.26 -17.70
N ARG A 69 0.06 -12.21 -18.28
CA ARG A 69 1.27 -12.78 -17.70
C ARG A 69 2.39 -11.75 -17.60
N LEU A 70 3.02 -11.71 -16.44
CA LEU A 70 4.26 -10.96 -16.22
C LEU A 70 5.44 -11.94 -16.18
N GLU A 71 6.29 -11.84 -17.18
CA GLU A 71 7.47 -12.70 -17.30
C GLU A 71 8.62 -12.21 -16.41
N PHE A 72 9.28 -13.13 -15.69
CA PHE A 72 10.49 -12.88 -14.93
C PHE A 72 11.46 -14.06 -15.04
N GLY A 73 12.47 -13.90 -15.87
CA GLY A 73 13.38 -14.99 -16.24
C GLY A 73 12.65 -16.06 -17.06
N ARG A 74 12.62 -17.30 -16.54
CA ARG A 74 11.89 -18.42 -17.16
C ARG A 74 10.52 -18.67 -16.52
N GLN A 75 10.11 -17.82 -15.62
CA GLN A 75 8.89 -17.93 -14.84
C GLN A 75 7.90 -16.84 -15.25
N SER A 76 6.64 -17.00 -14.90
CA SER A 76 5.62 -15.96 -15.09
C SER A 76 4.63 -15.92 -13.93
N LEU A 77 4.15 -14.74 -13.62
CA LEU A 77 2.95 -14.52 -12.81
C LEU A 77 1.75 -14.41 -13.71
N GLN A 78 0.71 -15.20 -13.45
CA GLN A 78 -0.58 -15.07 -14.12
C GLN A 78 -1.51 -14.18 -13.31
N ALA A 79 -2.03 -13.15 -13.92
CA ALA A 79 -3.02 -12.24 -13.35
C ALA A 79 -4.41 -12.92 -13.34
N LEU A 80 -5.07 -12.90 -12.20
CA LEU A 80 -6.42 -13.41 -11.99
C LEU A 80 -7.27 -12.26 -11.45
N ALA A 81 -8.22 -11.74 -12.22
CA ALA A 81 -9.14 -10.72 -11.71
C ALA A 81 -9.97 -11.31 -10.57
N THR A 82 -9.88 -10.71 -9.38
CA THR A 82 -10.56 -11.15 -8.16
C THR A 82 -11.23 -9.96 -7.46
N PRO A 83 -12.19 -9.27 -8.15
CA PRO A 83 -12.87 -8.12 -7.59
C PRO A 83 -13.68 -8.48 -6.35
N GLY A 84 -13.92 -7.49 -5.50
CA GLY A 84 -14.79 -7.63 -4.35
C GLY A 84 -14.30 -6.88 -3.11
N HIS A 85 -13.04 -6.98 -2.72
CA HIS A 85 -12.45 -6.06 -1.75
C HIS A 85 -12.41 -4.63 -2.33
N THR A 86 -11.87 -4.49 -3.54
CA THR A 86 -12.08 -3.34 -4.42
C THR A 86 -12.59 -3.82 -5.78
N ALA A 87 -13.16 -2.92 -6.59
CA ALA A 87 -13.59 -3.26 -7.94
C ALA A 87 -12.43 -3.70 -8.85
N GLY A 88 -11.21 -3.25 -8.54
CA GLY A 88 -10.00 -3.53 -9.32
C GLY A 88 -9.10 -4.62 -8.74
N SER A 89 -9.48 -5.29 -7.64
CA SER A 89 -8.64 -6.31 -7.00
C SER A 89 -8.25 -7.43 -7.95
N MET A 90 -6.99 -7.85 -7.85
CA MET A 90 -6.37 -8.91 -8.67
C MET A 90 -5.48 -9.78 -7.80
N SER A 91 -5.51 -11.08 -8.05
CA SER A 91 -4.60 -12.04 -7.46
C SER A 91 -3.56 -12.49 -8.50
N TYR A 92 -2.41 -12.97 -8.06
CA TYR A 92 -1.34 -13.42 -8.96
C TYR A 92 -0.99 -14.86 -8.67
N TYR A 93 -1.15 -15.72 -9.68
CA TYR A 93 -0.82 -17.13 -9.57
C TYR A 93 0.55 -17.42 -10.18
N TRP A 94 1.35 -18.20 -9.48
CA TRP A 94 2.67 -18.64 -9.90
C TRP A 94 2.84 -20.14 -9.68
N ASP A 95 3.14 -20.87 -10.75
CA ASP A 95 3.56 -22.27 -10.70
C ASP A 95 5.07 -22.34 -10.94
N CYS A 96 5.83 -22.66 -9.90
CA CYS A 96 7.27 -22.85 -9.93
C CYS A 96 7.58 -24.33 -9.86
N ASP A 97 7.67 -24.99 -11.02
CA ASP A 97 8.02 -26.40 -11.15
C ASP A 97 7.13 -27.32 -10.26
N GLY A 98 5.82 -27.07 -10.28
CA GLY A 98 4.83 -27.81 -9.51
C GLY A 98 4.62 -27.33 -8.08
N LYS A 99 5.40 -26.35 -7.61
CA LYS A 99 5.12 -25.60 -6.37
C LYS A 99 4.24 -24.41 -6.72
N ARG A 100 3.00 -24.46 -6.28
CA ARG A 100 1.97 -23.48 -6.65
C ARG A 100 1.80 -22.43 -5.57
N HIS A 101 1.76 -21.18 -6.00
CA HIS A 101 1.61 -20.03 -5.12
C HIS A 101 0.54 -19.09 -5.69
N VAL A 102 -0.23 -18.47 -4.82
CA VAL A 102 -1.14 -17.39 -5.18
C VAL A 102 -1.01 -16.24 -4.20
N PHE A 103 -0.76 -15.05 -4.73
CA PHE A 103 -0.70 -13.79 -3.98
C PHE A 103 -2.07 -13.15 -4.10
N THR A 104 -2.82 -13.10 -3.01
CA THR A 104 -4.24 -12.78 -3.03
C THR A 104 -4.58 -11.35 -2.67
N GLY A 105 -3.55 -10.54 -2.29
CA GLY A 105 -3.82 -9.23 -1.72
C GLY A 105 -4.87 -9.33 -0.62
N ASP A 106 -5.86 -8.47 -0.68
CA ASP A 106 -6.96 -8.49 0.29
C ASP A 106 -8.22 -9.23 -0.20
N THR A 107 -8.11 -10.02 -1.27
CA THR A 107 -9.23 -10.87 -1.69
C THR A 107 -9.45 -12.02 -0.71
N LEU A 108 -8.44 -12.85 -0.47
CA LEU A 108 -8.47 -13.96 0.48
C LEU A 108 -7.35 -13.78 1.50
N LEU A 109 -7.72 -13.73 2.78
CA LEU A 109 -6.79 -13.68 3.91
C LEU A 109 -6.75 -15.01 4.64
N ILE A 110 -5.79 -15.20 5.54
CA ILE A 110 -5.73 -16.40 6.37
C ILE A 110 -6.90 -16.37 7.36
N ASN A 111 -7.77 -17.38 7.28
CA ASN A 111 -9.00 -17.47 8.06
C ASN A 111 -9.91 -16.23 7.91
N GLY A 112 -9.89 -15.56 6.77
CA GLY A 112 -10.68 -14.37 6.52
C GLY A 112 -10.68 -13.96 5.05
N CYS A 113 -11.16 -12.76 4.81
CA CYS A 113 -11.12 -12.07 3.52
C CYS A 113 -11.14 -10.56 3.74
N GLY A 114 -10.78 -9.79 2.75
CA GLY A 114 -10.85 -8.33 2.79
C GLY A 114 -12.28 -7.82 3.01
N ARG A 115 -12.38 -6.60 3.52
CA ARG A 115 -13.65 -5.88 3.66
C ARG A 115 -14.18 -5.45 2.29
N THR A 116 -15.47 -5.13 2.20
CA THR A 116 -16.14 -4.81 0.92
C THR A 116 -16.91 -3.49 0.93
N ASP A 117 -16.76 -2.71 1.99
CA ASP A 117 -17.54 -1.50 2.26
C ASP A 117 -16.87 -0.20 1.78
N PHE A 118 -15.73 -0.28 1.06
CA PHE A 118 -15.01 0.84 0.48
C PHE A 118 -14.56 0.57 -0.97
N GLN A 119 -14.15 1.64 -1.68
CA GLN A 119 -13.52 1.57 -3.02
C GLN A 119 -14.30 0.73 -4.03
N SER A 120 -15.62 0.89 -4.05
CA SER A 120 -16.52 0.12 -4.91
C SER A 120 -16.42 -1.39 -4.65
N GLY A 121 -16.20 -1.78 -3.40
CA GLY A 121 -16.22 -3.18 -2.97
C GLY A 121 -17.61 -3.80 -3.10
N SER A 122 -17.66 -5.13 -3.16
CA SER A 122 -18.89 -5.91 -3.27
C SER A 122 -18.69 -7.29 -2.63
N ALA A 123 -19.50 -7.60 -1.62
CA ALA A 123 -19.48 -8.92 -0.97
C ALA A 123 -19.86 -10.03 -1.96
N GLU A 124 -20.80 -9.78 -2.87
CA GLU A 124 -21.20 -10.73 -3.90
C GLU A 124 -20.04 -11.01 -4.87
N ALA A 125 -19.36 -9.96 -5.37
CA ALA A 125 -18.20 -10.12 -6.24
C ALA A 125 -17.05 -10.86 -5.52
N LEU A 126 -16.82 -10.53 -4.25
CA LEU A 126 -15.79 -11.19 -3.43
C LEU A 126 -16.07 -12.68 -3.26
N TRP A 127 -17.33 -13.05 -3.00
CA TRP A 127 -17.76 -14.44 -2.94
C TRP A 127 -17.41 -15.18 -4.23
N HIS A 128 -17.80 -14.64 -5.38
CA HIS A 128 -17.53 -15.27 -6.68
C HIS A 128 -16.03 -15.34 -6.97
N SER A 129 -15.26 -14.31 -6.64
CA SER A 129 -13.81 -14.31 -6.79
C SER A 129 -13.13 -15.40 -5.98
N ILE A 130 -13.55 -15.59 -4.72
CA ILE A 130 -12.94 -16.61 -3.86
C ILE A 130 -13.42 -18.00 -4.26
N THR A 131 -14.74 -18.23 -4.28
CA THR A 131 -15.29 -19.58 -4.46
C THR A 131 -15.18 -20.07 -5.90
N GLY A 132 -15.36 -19.19 -6.88
CA GLY A 132 -15.32 -19.54 -8.30
C GLY A 132 -13.96 -19.53 -8.93
N ARG A 133 -13.01 -18.74 -8.39
CA ARG A 133 -11.67 -18.61 -8.99
C ARG A 133 -10.54 -19.11 -8.10
N LEU A 134 -10.43 -18.61 -6.87
CA LEU A 134 -9.33 -19.02 -6.01
C LEU A 134 -9.50 -20.47 -5.52
N PHE A 135 -10.70 -20.87 -5.12
CA PHE A 135 -10.98 -22.23 -4.69
C PHE A 135 -11.03 -23.26 -5.84
N ALA A 136 -10.97 -22.80 -7.09
CA ALA A 136 -10.76 -23.67 -8.25
C ALA A 136 -9.28 -24.03 -8.48
N LEU A 137 -8.34 -23.35 -7.80
CA LEU A 137 -6.92 -23.70 -7.82
C LEU A 137 -6.69 -25.00 -7.04
N PRO A 138 -5.60 -25.74 -7.33
CA PRO A 138 -5.26 -26.95 -6.58
C PRO A 138 -5.18 -26.68 -5.08
N ALA A 139 -5.66 -27.62 -4.27
CA ALA A 139 -5.77 -27.45 -2.82
C ALA A 139 -4.42 -27.23 -2.11
N ASP A 140 -3.33 -27.71 -2.71
CA ASP A 140 -1.95 -27.54 -2.24
C ASP A 140 -1.32 -26.19 -2.63
N THR A 141 -2.07 -25.32 -3.35
CA THR A 141 -1.58 -23.98 -3.70
C THR A 141 -1.39 -23.15 -2.43
N THR A 142 -0.19 -22.66 -2.23
CA THR A 142 0.14 -21.78 -1.10
C THR A 142 -0.48 -20.40 -1.31
N VAL A 143 -1.21 -19.92 -0.31
CA VAL A 143 -1.85 -18.58 -0.28
C VAL A 143 -0.95 -17.60 0.45
N TRP A 144 -0.59 -16.51 -0.24
CA TRP A 144 0.14 -15.37 0.31
C TRP A 144 -0.78 -14.16 0.32
N PRO A 145 -1.36 -13.80 1.48
CA PRO A 145 -2.29 -12.68 1.59
C PRO A 145 -1.56 -11.33 1.67
N GLY A 146 -2.29 -10.23 1.45
CA GLY A 146 -1.79 -8.88 1.70
C GLY A 146 -1.57 -8.58 3.17
N HIS A 147 -2.44 -9.14 4.04
CA HIS A 147 -2.39 -8.93 5.49
C HIS A 147 -2.51 -10.24 6.28
N ASP A 148 -1.85 -10.29 7.43
CA ASP A 148 -2.15 -11.21 8.51
C ASP A 148 -2.07 -10.48 9.85
N TYR A 149 -3.05 -10.71 10.73
CA TYR A 149 -3.16 -10.07 12.04
C TYR A 149 -2.87 -11.03 13.20
N HIS A 150 -2.46 -12.27 12.91
CA HIS A 150 -2.31 -13.34 13.89
C HIS A 150 -0.92 -13.98 13.91
N GLY A 151 0.01 -13.46 13.11
CA GLY A 151 1.40 -13.94 13.04
C GLY A 151 1.60 -15.16 12.13
N HIS A 152 0.64 -15.45 11.27
CA HIS A 152 0.81 -16.44 10.21
C HIS A 152 1.51 -15.81 9.01
N GLN A 153 2.24 -16.60 8.24
CA GLN A 153 2.92 -16.10 7.05
C GLN A 153 2.18 -16.47 5.76
N HIS A 154 1.58 -17.65 5.73
CA HIS A 154 0.87 -18.18 4.56
C HIS A 154 -0.17 -19.22 4.99
N SER A 155 -1.05 -19.55 4.05
CA SER A 155 -2.04 -20.61 4.18
C SER A 155 -2.03 -21.50 2.93
N SER A 156 -3.06 -22.28 2.70
CA SER A 156 -3.29 -23.01 1.45
C SER A 156 -4.75 -22.90 1.00
N ILE A 157 -4.98 -23.05 -0.29
CA ILE A 157 -6.34 -23.05 -0.85
C ILE A 157 -7.21 -24.12 -0.15
N GLY A 158 -6.68 -25.31 0.06
CA GLY A 158 -7.41 -26.39 0.75
C GLY A 158 -7.74 -26.07 2.19
N HIS A 159 -6.82 -25.40 2.92
CA HIS A 159 -7.09 -24.99 4.29
C HIS A 159 -8.21 -23.93 4.33
N GLU A 160 -8.10 -22.89 3.53
CA GLU A 160 -9.09 -21.81 3.51
C GLU A 160 -10.47 -22.33 3.05
N GLN A 161 -10.51 -23.23 2.08
CA GLN A 161 -11.76 -23.86 1.64
C GLN A 161 -12.44 -24.67 2.75
N ALA A 162 -11.65 -25.36 3.57
CA ALA A 162 -12.17 -26.25 4.61
C ALA A 162 -12.44 -25.53 5.94
N HIS A 163 -11.69 -24.48 6.28
CA HIS A 163 -11.64 -23.93 7.63
C HIS A 163 -11.87 -22.43 7.74
N ASN A 164 -11.89 -21.67 6.62
CA ASN A 164 -12.11 -20.23 6.68
C ASN A 164 -13.49 -19.92 7.30
N PRO A 165 -13.56 -19.24 8.45
CA PRO A 165 -14.83 -19.07 9.19
C PRO A 165 -15.87 -18.22 8.45
N ARG A 166 -15.43 -17.42 7.45
CA ARG A 166 -16.35 -16.62 6.63
C ARG A 166 -16.89 -17.40 5.42
N LEU A 167 -16.21 -18.47 5.01
CA LEU A 167 -16.44 -19.14 3.72
C LEU A 167 -16.81 -20.62 3.86
N ALA A 168 -16.13 -21.36 4.77
CA ALA A 168 -16.30 -22.80 4.88
C ALA A 168 -17.75 -23.18 5.25
N GLY A 169 -18.39 -23.96 4.38
CA GLY A 169 -19.77 -24.41 4.58
C GLY A 169 -20.85 -23.32 4.51
N LYS A 170 -20.50 -22.11 4.05
CA LYS A 170 -21.44 -21.00 3.92
C LYS A 170 -22.08 -20.97 2.52
N THR A 171 -23.29 -20.46 2.47
CA THR A 171 -23.93 -20.00 1.25
C THR A 171 -23.49 -18.56 0.93
N GLN A 172 -23.71 -18.13 -0.31
CA GLN A 172 -23.46 -16.74 -0.71
C GLN A 172 -24.23 -15.73 0.16
N GLN A 173 -25.50 -16.01 0.47
CA GLN A 173 -26.31 -15.11 1.30
C GLN A 173 -25.79 -15.00 2.73
N GLU A 174 -25.36 -16.11 3.33
CA GLU A 174 -24.74 -16.10 4.66
C GLU A 174 -23.42 -15.31 4.65
N PHE A 175 -22.61 -15.48 3.60
CA PHE A 175 -21.38 -14.71 3.44
C PHE A 175 -21.66 -13.21 3.33
N ILE A 176 -22.61 -12.81 2.46
CA ILE A 176 -22.99 -11.39 2.32
C ILE A 176 -23.45 -10.83 3.65
N ALA A 177 -24.32 -11.54 4.38
CA ALA A 177 -24.80 -11.11 5.69
C ALA A 177 -23.66 -10.96 6.73
N ILE A 178 -22.65 -11.85 6.70
CA ILE A 178 -21.45 -11.71 7.52
C ILE A 178 -20.67 -10.44 7.15
N MET A 179 -20.46 -10.19 5.85
CA MET A 179 -19.71 -9.04 5.38
C MET A 179 -20.41 -7.71 5.68
N ASP A 180 -21.72 -7.65 5.50
CA ASP A 180 -22.54 -6.47 5.81
C ASP A 180 -22.60 -6.17 7.31
N GLY A 181 -22.44 -7.19 8.13
CA GLY A 181 -22.36 -7.07 9.60
C GLY A 181 -21.01 -6.61 10.15
N LEU A 182 -19.99 -6.47 9.32
CA LEU A 182 -18.65 -6.04 9.75
C LEU A 182 -18.63 -4.52 10.04
N ASN A 183 -18.72 -4.15 11.31
CA ASN A 183 -18.57 -2.76 11.76
C ASN A 183 -17.10 -2.40 11.98
N LEU A 184 -16.31 -2.34 10.91
CA LEU A 184 -14.89 -2.02 10.97
C LEU A 184 -14.67 -0.49 10.88
N PRO A 185 -13.74 0.08 11.65
CA PRO A 185 -13.40 1.50 11.53
C PRO A 185 -12.90 1.82 10.11
N LYS A 186 -13.10 3.08 9.66
CA LYS A 186 -12.53 3.56 8.39
C LYS A 186 -11.01 3.40 8.43
N PRO A 187 -10.36 2.93 7.34
CA PRO A 187 -8.90 2.90 7.27
C PRO A 187 -8.32 4.31 7.50
N ARG A 188 -7.37 4.42 8.42
CA ARG A 188 -6.87 5.73 8.90
C ARG A 188 -6.22 6.56 7.80
N ARG A 189 -5.61 5.92 6.81
CA ARG A 189 -4.85 6.59 5.75
C ARG A 189 -5.56 6.65 4.41
N ILE A 190 -6.83 6.24 4.31
CA ILE A 190 -7.53 6.10 3.02
C ILE A 190 -7.54 7.41 2.22
N ASP A 191 -7.73 8.54 2.89
CA ASP A 191 -7.83 9.86 2.25
C ASP A 191 -6.45 10.36 1.72
N GLU A 192 -5.35 9.80 2.21
CA GLU A 192 -3.98 10.06 1.78
C GLU A 192 -3.47 8.97 0.82
N ALA A 193 -3.65 7.70 1.22
CA ALA A 193 -3.05 6.57 0.53
C ALA A 193 -3.68 6.32 -0.85
N VAL A 194 -5.01 6.36 -0.96
CA VAL A 194 -5.68 6.06 -2.24
C VAL A 194 -5.27 7.06 -3.34
N PRO A 195 -5.29 8.39 -3.15
CA PRO A 195 -4.80 9.32 -4.17
C PRO A 195 -3.32 9.11 -4.53
N ALA A 196 -2.45 8.87 -3.54
CA ALA A 196 -1.03 8.62 -3.78
C ALA A 196 -0.81 7.32 -4.58
N ASN A 197 -1.55 6.26 -4.26
CA ASN A 197 -1.44 4.96 -4.90
C ASN A 197 -1.95 4.96 -6.35
N LEU A 198 -2.94 5.81 -6.68
CA LEU A 198 -3.35 6.03 -8.08
C LEU A 198 -2.22 6.60 -8.95
N SER A 199 -1.17 7.12 -8.32
CA SER A 199 0.06 7.60 -8.95
C SER A 199 1.28 6.72 -8.63
N SER A 200 1.08 5.42 -8.32
CA SER A 200 2.15 4.45 -7.97
C SER A 200 2.98 4.87 -6.75
N GLY A 201 2.39 5.60 -5.82
CA GLY A 201 3.09 6.18 -4.65
C GLY A 201 4.04 7.33 -5.01
N LEU A 202 4.17 7.65 -6.28
CA LEU A 202 4.87 8.84 -6.71
C LEU A 202 4.02 10.05 -6.32
N ARG A 203 4.58 10.93 -5.53
CA ARG A 203 3.98 12.25 -5.33
C ARG A 203 4.11 13.01 -6.64
N HIS A 204 3.12 12.92 -7.48
CA HIS A 204 2.95 13.90 -8.53
C HIS A 204 2.51 15.20 -7.86
N ASP A 205 3.48 15.94 -7.42
CA ASP A 205 3.31 17.37 -7.43
C ASP A 205 3.09 17.71 -8.91
N ALA A 206 1.93 18.25 -9.21
CA ALA A 206 1.52 18.62 -10.57
C ALA A 206 2.53 19.55 -11.26
N ASP A 207 3.53 20.00 -10.51
CA ASP A 207 4.74 20.69 -10.95
C ASP A 207 5.90 20.08 -10.20
N GLY A 208 6.81 19.36 -10.87
CA GLY A 208 8.14 19.00 -10.33
C GLY A 208 8.93 20.20 -9.78
N ALA A 209 8.39 21.38 -9.92
CA ALA A 209 8.81 22.65 -9.34
C ALA A 209 8.70 22.68 -7.80
N TRP A 210 7.83 21.89 -7.14
CA TRP A 210 7.72 21.95 -5.68
C TRP A 210 8.94 21.38 -4.94
N LEU A 211 9.66 20.49 -5.56
CA LEU A 211 10.96 20.04 -5.03
C LEU A 211 12.03 21.14 -5.09
N LEU A 212 11.86 22.12 -5.98
CA LEU A 212 12.83 23.15 -6.28
C LEU A 212 12.37 24.58 -5.93
N GLN A 213 11.08 24.79 -5.69
CA GLN A 213 10.49 26.10 -5.40
C GLN A 213 9.33 26.00 -4.39
N PRO A 214 9.12 27.04 -3.54
CA PRO A 214 7.98 27.10 -2.65
C PRO A 214 6.65 27.13 -3.42
N ARG A 215 5.64 26.46 -2.88
CA ARG A 215 4.25 26.66 -3.31
C ARG A 215 3.68 27.91 -2.68
N PRO A 216 3.18 28.87 -3.47
CA PRO A 216 2.49 30.03 -2.91
C PRO A 216 1.30 29.63 -2.03
N ALA A 217 1.14 30.27 -0.88
CA ALA A 217 0.03 30.04 0.04
C ALA A 217 -0.61 31.38 0.47
N ALA A 218 -1.89 31.34 0.89
CA ALA A 218 -2.58 32.52 1.38
C ALA A 218 -2.11 32.86 2.80
N GLY A 219 -1.60 34.08 2.99
CA GLY A 219 -1.24 34.62 4.32
C GLY A 219 0.20 34.35 4.77
N TYR A 220 0.99 33.59 4.02
CA TYR A 220 2.44 33.39 4.24
C TYR A 220 3.16 33.11 2.90
N ALA A 221 4.49 33.04 2.94
CA ALA A 221 5.31 32.97 1.72
C ALA A 221 5.06 31.72 0.87
N GLY A 222 4.71 30.60 1.51
CA GLY A 222 4.38 29.36 0.84
C GLY A 222 4.88 28.12 1.55
N ASP A 223 4.44 26.96 1.07
CA ASP A 223 4.88 25.63 1.53
C ASP A 223 6.15 25.21 0.78
N VAL A 224 7.05 24.53 1.47
CA VAL A 224 8.27 23.96 0.87
C VAL A 224 8.33 22.46 1.13
N SER A 225 8.95 21.72 0.21
CA SER A 225 9.23 20.31 0.45
C SER A 225 10.26 20.13 1.56
N PRO A 226 10.27 19.02 2.31
CA PRO A 226 11.32 18.72 3.28
C PRO A 226 12.71 18.72 2.68
N GLN A 227 12.87 18.28 1.44
CA GLN A 227 14.14 18.28 0.71
C GLN A 227 14.62 19.69 0.42
N LEU A 228 13.73 20.57 -0.07
CA LEU A 228 14.05 21.96 -0.33
C LEU A 228 14.36 22.72 0.96
N ALA A 229 13.54 22.51 2.01
CA ALA A 229 13.78 23.10 3.32
C ALA A 229 15.15 22.68 3.87
N TRP A 230 15.48 21.39 3.78
CA TRP A 230 16.77 20.89 4.23
C TRP A 230 17.95 21.47 3.41
N ALA A 231 17.82 21.55 2.08
CA ALA A 231 18.83 22.17 1.24
C ALA A 231 19.10 23.63 1.63
N TRP A 232 18.06 24.41 1.91
CA TRP A 232 18.21 25.81 2.38
C TRP A 232 18.83 25.93 3.76
N VAL A 233 18.53 24.99 4.66
CA VAL A 233 19.19 24.95 5.99
C VAL A 233 20.69 24.65 5.82
N GLN A 234 21.05 23.70 4.97
CA GLN A 234 22.45 23.32 4.73
C GLN A 234 23.24 24.42 4.00
N SER A 235 22.61 25.20 3.12
CA SER A 235 23.23 26.33 2.43
C SER A 235 23.26 27.62 3.28
N GLY A 236 22.58 27.63 4.42
CA GLY A 236 22.45 28.82 5.26
C GLY A 236 21.43 29.85 4.76
N GLU A 237 20.62 29.49 3.76
CA GLU A 237 19.58 30.37 3.21
C GLU A 237 18.32 30.42 4.09
N ALA A 238 18.11 29.42 4.97
CA ALA A 238 16.98 29.34 5.86
C ALA A 238 17.34 28.82 7.25
N VAL A 239 16.51 29.13 8.22
CA VAL A 239 16.54 28.57 9.58
C VAL A 239 15.30 27.73 9.77
N LEU A 240 15.48 26.48 10.21
CA LEU A 240 14.37 25.62 10.58
C LEU A 240 13.91 25.92 12.00
N VAL A 241 12.65 26.23 12.15
CA VAL A 241 12.02 26.44 13.48
C VAL A 241 11.12 25.24 13.79
N ASP A 242 11.40 24.56 14.90
CA ASP A 242 10.56 23.48 15.40
C ASP A 242 9.52 24.05 16.38
N VAL A 243 8.30 24.17 15.89
CA VAL A 243 7.17 24.75 16.63
C VAL A 243 6.44 23.76 17.56
N ARG A 244 6.88 22.50 17.59
CA ARG A 244 6.29 21.47 18.44
C ARG A 244 6.59 21.74 19.91
N THR A 245 5.71 21.23 20.78
CA THR A 245 5.93 21.30 22.23
C THR A 245 7.16 20.52 22.67
N ASP A 246 7.72 20.86 23.83
CA ASP A 246 8.86 20.14 24.40
C ASP A 246 8.57 18.64 24.60
N ALA A 247 7.33 18.31 24.99
CA ALA A 247 6.90 16.93 25.16
C ALA A 247 6.91 16.14 23.83
N GLU A 248 6.43 16.74 22.73
CA GLU A 248 6.46 16.10 21.42
C GLU A 248 7.90 15.89 20.93
N ARG A 249 8.78 16.87 21.10
CA ARG A 249 10.19 16.76 20.74
C ARG A 249 10.93 15.68 21.55
N ALA A 250 10.64 15.59 22.85
CA ALA A 250 11.22 14.57 23.70
C ALA A 250 10.73 13.15 23.34
N TRP A 251 9.51 13.02 22.85
CA TRP A 251 8.86 11.73 22.58
C TRP A 251 9.17 11.18 21.19
N VAL A 252 9.17 12.03 20.15
CA VAL A 252 9.38 11.61 18.75
C VAL A 252 10.73 12.03 18.17
N GLY A 253 11.58 12.69 18.94
CA GLY A 253 12.85 13.24 18.48
C GLY A 253 12.69 14.62 17.82
N PHE A 254 13.79 15.21 17.41
CA PHE A 254 13.87 16.55 16.82
C PHE A 254 14.86 16.57 15.65
N VAL A 255 14.73 17.59 14.81
CA VAL A 255 15.69 17.81 13.72
C VAL A 255 16.92 18.51 14.33
N PRO A 256 18.13 17.98 14.16
CA PRO A 256 19.36 18.67 14.61
C PRO A 256 19.43 20.08 14.06
N GLU A 257 19.92 21.02 14.88
CA GLU A 257 20.10 22.46 14.52
C GLU A 257 18.79 23.26 14.33
N ALA A 258 17.61 22.64 14.43
CA ALA A 258 16.36 23.38 14.43
C ALA A 258 16.23 24.25 15.71
N VAL A 259 15.77 25.49 15.53
CA VAL A 259 15.50 26.42 16.65
C VAL A 259 14.17 26.02 17.29
N PRO A 260 14.14 25.63 18.56
CA PRO A 260 12.92 25.23 19.23
C PRO A 260 12.12 26.45 19.71
N ILE A 261 10.96 26.68 19.11
CA ILE A 261 10.00 27.73 19.54
C ILE A 261 8.62 27.09 19.57
N ALA A 262 8.25 26.49 20.70
CA ALA A 262 6.96 25.81 20.82
C ALA A 262 5.80 26.82 20.67
N TRP A 263 4.83 26.53 19.80
CA TRP A 263 3.65 27.37 19.62
C TRP A 263 2.68 27.28 20.80
N LYS A 264 2.72 26.15 21.56
CA LYS A 264 1.95 25.91 22.77
C LYS A 264 2.84 25.33 23.87
N GLN A 265 2.50 25.61 25.10
CA GLN A 265 3.23 25.13 26.28
C GLN A 265 2.52 23.92 26.90
N TRP A 266 3.24 22.85 27.07
CA TRP A 266 2.80 21.64 27.77
C TRP A 266 2.89 21.86 29.32
N PRO A 267 1.99 21.28 30.15
CA PRO A 267 0.85 20.43 29.79
C PRO A 267 -0.46 21.16 29.47
N GLY A 268 -0.56 22.43 29.77
CA GLY A 268 -1.80 23.20 29.68
C GLY A 268 -2.21 23.58 28.25
N MET A 269 -1.35 23.37 27.28
CA MET A 269 -1.56 23.70 25.86
C MET A 269 -1.95 25.16 25.62
N ALA A 270 -1.56 26.05 26.52
CA ALA A 270 -1.71 27.50 26.36
C ALA A 270 -0.79 28.00 25.23
N MET A 271 -1.22 29.04 24.51
CA MET A 271 -0.37 29.70 23.52
C MET A 271 0.91 30.21 24.17
N ASN A 272 2.03 29.97 23.53
CA ASN A 272 3.30 30.49 23.96
C ASN A 272 3.34 32.01 23.71
N PRO A 273 3.55 32.85 24.72
CA PRO A 273 3.61 34.32 24.55
C PRO A 273 4.84 34.77 23.72
N ASP A 274 5.86 33.92 23.60
CA ASP A 274 7.08 34.21 22.88
C ASP A 274 7.05 33.68 21.42
N PHE A 275 5.89 33.12 20.95
CA PHE A 275 5.71 32.58 19.61
C PHE A 275 5.32 33.64 18.61
#